data_5764637150d0d1bd0b9481f449e6f774
#
_entry.id   5764637150d0d1bd0b9481f449e6f774
#
_cell.length_a   1.000
_cell.length_b   1.000
_cell.length_c   1.000
_cell.angle_alpha   90.00
_cell.angle_beta   90.00
_cell.angle_gamma   90.00
#
_symmetry.space_group_name_H-M   'P 1'
#
loop_
_entity.id
_entity.type
_entity.pdbx_description
1 polymer ?
#
loop_
_entity_poly.entity_id
_entity_poly.type
_entity_poly.pdbx_seq_one_letter_code
_entity_poly.pdbx_strand_id
1 'polypeptide(L)'
;VNGPGGGAMLTQVGHDGPKSFQFKATKPGVYVYHCASPHIPTHIANGMYGLIVVEPEEGMKPVDKEFYVMQGEFYTKGKIGEKGHQEFSLEKLLDESPTYFAFNGRTNALTGTRAVKAKVGDRVRMYIGVGSHIPSNFHIIGEVIDELYIDGSLSSPPIKDVQTTLIPAGGAIMVEFEVDVPGSYLLVDHSLTRAIDKGAVAELVVEGPENPAVFRGL
;
A
#
# COMPACT_ATOMS: atom_id res chain seq x y z
N VAL A 1 0.58 17.30 6.44
CA VAL A 1 0.28 18.70 6.76
C VAL A 1 1.55 19.41 7.20
N ASN A 2 1.87 20.54 6.58
CA ASN A 2 3.01 21.37 6.98
C ASN A 2 2.62 22.19 8.21
N GLY A 3 2.98 21.70 9.40
CA GLY A 3 2.70 22.35 10.68
C GLY A 3 3.13 21.50 11.87
N PRO A 4 3.34 22.10 13.05
CA PRO A 4 3.78 21.38 14.23
C PRO A 4 2.83 20.23 14.58
N GLY A 5 3.40 19.03 14.82
CA GLY A 5 2.65 17.82 15.14
C GLY A 5 1.64 17.41 14.07
N GLY A 6 1.83 17.81 12.78
CA GLY A 6 0.90 17.50 11.69
C GLY A 6 -0.52 18.04 11.90
N GLY A 7 -0.71 19.00 12.80
CA GLY A 7 -2.02 19.55 13.15
C GLY A 7 -2.79 18.76 14.21
N ALA A 8 -2.21 17.73 14.81
CA ALA A 8 -2.88 16.83 15.77
C ALA A 8 -3.56 17.59 16.91
N MET A 9 -2.90 18.57 17.50
CA MET A 9 -3.46 19.39 18.61
C MET A 9 -4.73 20.16 18.22
N LEU A 10 -4.88 20.52 16.96
CA LEU A 10 -6.04 21.26 16.45
C LEU A 10 -7.20 20.33 16.04
N THR A 11 -6.90 19.07 15.79
CA THR A 11 -7.83 18.10 15.19
C THR A 11 -8.25 17.00 16.14
N GLN A 12 -7.67 16.93 17.35
CA GLN A 12 -8.05 15.95 18.35
C GLN A 12 -9.52 16.16 18.75
N VAL A 13 -10.33 15.13 18.55
CA VAL A 13 -11.76 15.11 18.84
C VAL A 13 -11.97 14.46 20.21
N GLY A 14 -12.76 15.14 21.09
CA GLY A 14 -13.28 14.60 22.34
C GLY A 14 -14.77 14.27 22.22
N HIS A 15 -15.47 14.29 23.34
CA HIS A 15 -16.92 14.15 23.38
C HIS A 15 -17.70 15.38 22.87
N ASP A 16 -16.99 16.46 22.56
CA ASP A 16 -17.54 17.78 22.18
C ASP A 16 -18.04 17.82 20.71
N GLY A 17 -17.95 16.71 19.98
CA GLY A 17 -18.39 16.61 18.60
C GLY A 17 -17.26 16.82 17.58
N PRO A 18 -17.58 16.90 16.28
CA PRO A 18 -16.60 16.97 15.21
C PRO A 18 -15.81 18.28 15.20
N LYS A 19 -14.55 18.22 14.82
CA LYS A 19 -13.71 19.38 14.54
C LYS A 19 -13.35 19.45 13.08
N SER A 20 -13.24 20.67 12.55
CA SER A 20 -12.84 20.92 11.18
C SER A 20 -11.56 21.74 11.15
N PHE A 21 -10.73 21.49 10.16
CA PHE A 21 -9.52 22.25 9.90
C PHE A 21 -9.30 22.38 8.40
N GLN A 22 -8.48 23.35 8.02
CA GLN A 22 -8.05 23.56 6.64
C GLN A 22 -6.53 23.57 6.56
N PHE A 23 -5.99 22.98 5.52
CA PHE A 23 -4.58 23.09 5.20
C PHE A 23 -4.39 23.21 3.69
N LYS A 24 -3.27 23.79 3.28
CA LYS A 24 -2.88 23.86 1.88
C LYS A 24 -1.89 22.74 1.59
N ALA A 25 -2.21 21.90 0.61
CA ALA A 25 -1.27 20.94 0.05
C ALA A 25 -0.25 21.69 -0.83
N THR A 26 1.03 21.68 -0.43
CA THR A 26 2.07 22.54 -1.04
C THR A 26 3.16 21.76 -1.76
N LYS A 27 3.18 20.44 -1.62
CA LYS A 27 4.19 19.56 -2.22
C LYS A 27 3.51 18.41 -2.93
N PRO A 28 3.69 18.25 -4.25
CA PRO A 28 3.21 17.06 -4.96
C PRO A 28 3.84 15.79 -4.40
N GLY A 29 3.02 14.76 -4.21
CA GLY A 29 3.50 13.49 -3.68
C GLY A 29 2.40 12.59 -3.16
N VAL A 30 2.79 11.38 -2.79
CA VAL A 30 1.95 10.37 -2.15
C VAL A 30 2.35 10.26 -0.68
N TYR A 31 1.41 10.51 0.22
CA TYR A 31 1.70 10.64 1.64
C TYR A 31 0.81 9.75 2.49
N VAL A 32 1.39 9.09 3.49
CA VAL A 32 0.62 8.42 4.54
C VAL A 32 0.08 9.46 5.51
N TYR A 33 -1.20 9.36 5.86
CA TYR A 33 -1.78 10.03 7.00
C TYR A 33 -2.27 9.00 8.02
N HIS A 34 -2.25 9.36 9.30
CA HIS A 34 -2.67 8.45 10.36
C HIS A 34 -3.21 9.17 11.59
N CYS A 35 -3.89 8.42 12.45
CA CYS A 35 -4.32 8.91 13.76
C CYS A 35 -3.11 9.33 14.61
N ALA A 36 -3.28 10.39 15.39
CA ALA A 36 -2.29 10.91 16.32
C ALA A 36 -2.79 10.95 17.78
N SER A 37 -3.87 10.24 18.08
CA SER A 37 -4.35 10.11 19.47
C SER A 37 -3.43 9.19 20.28
N PRO A 38 -3.20 9.47 21.58
CA PRO A 38 -2.48 8.56 22.48
C PRO A 38 -3.27 7.25 22.72
N HIS A 39 -2.69 6.11 22.70
CA HIS A 39 -1.36 5.67 22.33
C HIS A 39 -1.30 5.46 20.79
N ILE A 40 -0.56 6.29 20.10
CA ILE A 40 -0.52 6.37 18.63
C ILE A 40 -0.27 5.00 17.96
N PRO A 41 0.74 4.18 18.37
CA PRO A 41 1.01 2.90 17.74
C PRO A 41 -0.18 1.94 17.76
N THR A 42 -0.95 1.91 18.85
CA THR A 42 -2.14 1.07 18.96
C THR A 42 -3.21 1.47 17.94
N HIS A 43 -3.45 2.78 17.75
CA HIS A 43 -4.43 3.26 16.80
C HIS A 43 -4.03 2.92 15.36
N ILE A 44 -2.76 3.12 15.02
CA ILE A 44 -2.22 2.77 13.71
C ILE A 44 -2.32 1.27 13.47
N ALA A 45 -1.91 0.42 14.43
CA ALA A 45 -1.98 -1.04 14.32
C ALA A 45 -3.42 -1.58 14.20
N ASN A 46 -4.42 -0.76 14.51
CA ASN A 46 -5.84 -1.08 14.31
C ASN A 46 -6.42 -0.46 13.02
N GLY A 47 -5.56 0.02 12.11
CA GLY A 47 -5.95 0.44 10.76
C GLY A 47 -6.30 1.92 10.61
N MET A 48 -5.96 2.78 11.58
CA MET A 48 -6.27 4.21 11.50
C MET A 48 -5.25 4.99 10.66
N TYR A 49 -5.15 4.68 9.38
CA TYR A 49 -4.26 5.30 8.41
C TYR A 49 -4.83 5.24 6.98
N GLY A 50 -4.24 6.01 6.07
CA GLY A 50 -4.54 5.99 4.64
C GLY A 50 -3.50 6.75 3.83
N LEU A 51 -3.76 6.92 2.53
CA LEU A 51 -2.94 7.72 1.63
C LEU A 51 -3.68 8.99 1.21
N ILE A 52 -2.90 10.06 1.02
CA ILE A 52 -3.33 11.26 0.33
C ILE A 52 -2.38 11.51 -0.85
N VAL A 53 -2.94 11.71 -2.03
CA VAL A 53 -2.19 12.07 -3.23
C VAL A 53 -2.35 13.58 -3.45
N VAL A 54 -1.24 14.27 -3.52
CA VAL A 54 -1.17 15.67 -3.92
C VAL A 54 -0.60 15.70 -5.32
N GLU A 55 -1.44 15.97 -6.30
CA GLU A 55 -1.05 16.01 -7.70
C GLU A 55 -0.16 17.23 -8.00
N PRO A 56 0.76 17.14 -8.97
CA PRO A 56 1.42 18.30 -9.54
C PRO A 56 0.38 19.31 -10.09
N GLU A 57 0.76 20.58 -10.17
CA GLU A 57 -0.15 21.64 -10.64
C GLU A 57 -0.58 21.42 -12.09
N GLU A 58 0.28 20.84 -12.91
CA GLU A 58 0.02 20.41 -14.29
C GLU A 58 -0.83 19.14 -14.41
N GLY A 59 -1.14 18.50 -13.28
CA GLY A 59 -1.84 17.22 -13.22
C GLY A 59 -0.92 16.01 -13.43
N MET A 60 -1.52 14.82 -13.37
CA MET A 60 -0.86 13.54 -13.61
C MET A 60 -1.00 13.12 -15.07
N LYS A 61 0.00 12.40 -15.61
CA LYS A 61 -0.14 11.76 -16.92
C LYS A 61 -1.32 10.79 -16.89
N PRO A 62 -2.13 10.69 -17.97
CA PRO A 62 -3.22 9.72 -18.01
C PRO A 62 -2.68 8.29 -18.02
N VAL A 63 -3.40 7.39 -17.37
CA VAL A 63 -3.19 5.94 -17.38
C VAL A 63 -4.51 5.21 -17.54
N ASP A 64 -4.50 3.94 -17.90
CA ASP A 64 -5.71 3.16 -18.15
C ASP A 64 -6.32 2.64 -16.84
N LYS A 65 -5.48 2.34 -15.86
CA LYS A 65 -5.86 1.81 -14.55
C LYS A 65 -5.09 2.47 -13.42
N GLU A 66 -5.81 2.76 -12.34
CA GLU A 66 -5.22 3.21 -11.08
C GLU A 66 -5.68 2.32 -9.93
N PHE A 67 -4.73 1.94 -9.07
CA PHE A 67 -5.02 1.08 -7.92
C PHE A 67 -4.38 1.64 -6.64
N TYR A 68 -5.08 1.41 -5.53
CA TYR A 68 -4.63 1.72 -4.18
C TYR A 68 -4.28 0.42 -3.45
N VAL A 69 -3.06 0.36 -2.91
CA VAL A 69 -2.56 -0.79 -2.15
C VAL A 69 -1.91 -0.30 -0.87
N MET A 70 -2.47 -0.66 0.28
CA MET A 70 -1.98 -0.23 1.57
C MET A 70 -1.62 -1.42 2.43
N GLN A 71 -0.33 -1.60 2.73
CA GLN A 71 0.14 -2.65 3.64
C GLN A 71 0.03 -2.20 5.10
N GLY A 72 -0.39 -3.12 5.94
CA GLY A 72 -0.38 -2.97 7.39
C GLY A 72 -0.34 -4.31 8.09
N GLU A 73 -0.08 -4.29 9.38
CA GLU A 73 0.00 -5.48 10.23
C GLU A 73 -1.16 -5.52 11.24
N PHE A 74 -1.50 -6.75 11.65
CA PHE A 74 -2.44 -7.00 12.74
C PHE A 74 -1.77 -7.84 13.84
N TYR A 75 -1.91 -7.38 15.07
CA TYR A 75 -1.33 -7.98 16.27
C TYR A 75 -2.44 -8.57 17.11
N THR A 76 -2.71 -9.87 16.94
CA THR A 76 -3.82 -10.56 17.62
C THR A 76 -3.31 -11.54 18.67
N LYS A 77 -4.06 -11.69 19.78
CA LYS A 77 -3.76 -12.70 20.80
C LYS A 77 -3.89 -14.13 20.26
N GLY A 78 -4.89 -14.36 19.39
CA GLY A 78 -5.11 -15.63 18.75
C GLY A 78 -4.04 -16.04 17.74
N LYS A 79 -4.07 -17.27 17.32
CA LYS A 79 -3.16 -17.83 16.31
C LYS A 79 -3.63 -17.48 14.90
N ILE A 80 -2.72 -17.58 13.93
CA ILE A 80 -3.07 -17.44 12.51
C ILE A 80 -4.19 -18.43 12.15
N GLY A 81 -5.26 -17.92 11.49
CA GLY A 81 -6.39 -18.72 11.05
C GLY A 81 -7.43 -19.05 12.13
N GLU A 82 -7.21 -18.63 13.36
CA GLU A 82 -8.18 -18.81 14.43
C GLU A 82 -9.47 -18.02 14.13
N LYS A 83 -10.63 -18.71 14.23
CA LYS A 83 -11.93 -18.13 13.91
C LYS A 83 -12.50 -17.34 15.09
N GLY A 84 -13.32 -16.34 14.76
CA GLY A 84 -14.01 -15.52 15.72
C GLY A 84 -13.31 -14.18 15.97
N HIS A 85 -13.77 -13.46 17.00
CA HIS A 85 -13.19 -12.18 17.39
C HIS A 85 -11.76 -12.37 17.89
N GLN A 86 -10.83 -11.59 17.34
CA GLN A 86 -9.44 -11.62 17.71
C GLN A 86 -9.09 -10.33 18.51
N GLU A 87 -8.78 -10.51 19.78
CA GLU A 87 -8.34 -9.40 20.61
C GLU A 87 -6.96 -8.88 20.19
N PHE A 88 -6.78 -7.58 20.25
CA PHE A 88 -5.50 -6.92 20.04
C PHE A 88 -4.46 -7.34 21.08
N SER A 89 -3.22 -7.57 20.66
CA SER A 89 -2.08 -7.89 21.52
C SER A 89 -1.07 -6.75 21.54
N LEU A 90 -1.04 -6.00 22.64
CA LEU A 90 -0.05 -4.95 22.85
C LEU A 90 1.37 -5.54 22.97
N GLU A 91 1.52 -6.71 23.58
CA GLU A 91 2.80 -7.42 23.71
C GLU A 91 3.40 -7.67 22.32
N LYS A 92 2.63 -8.28 21.40
CA LYS A 92 3.09 -8.54 20.03
C LYS A 92 3.40 -7.25 19.26
N LEU A 93 2.66 -6.15 19.53
CA LEU A 93 2.97 -4.86 18.92
C LEU A 93 4.33 -4.35 19.39
N LEU A 94 4.61 -4.38 20.69
CA LEU A 94 5.87 -3.92 21.26
C LEU A 94 7.06 -4.77 20.82
N ASP A 95 6.83 -6.07 20.58
CA ASP A 95 7.82 -7.00 20.06
C ASP A 95 7.94 -6.97 18.52
N GLU A 96 7.20 -6.11 17.84
CA GLU A 96 7.13 -6.05 16.37
C GLU A 96 6.86 -7.43 15.72
N SER A 97 6.05 -8.25 16.39
CA SER A 97 5.72 -9.63 15.99
C SER A 97 4.27 -9.79 15.58
N PRO A 98 3.86 -9.26 14.41
CA PRO A 98 2.48 -9.32 13.98
C PRO A 98 2.03 -10.74 13.64
N THR A 99 0.75 -11.00 13.92
CA THR A 99 0.09 -12.25 13.53
C THR A 99 -0.17 -12.27 12.03
N TYR A 100 -0.65 -11.15 11.46
CA TYR A 100 -0.95 -11.03 10.04
C TYR A 100 -0.28 -9.81 9.43
N PHE A 101 0.08 -9.92 8.14
CA PHE A 101 0.27 -8.81 7.23
C PHE A 101 -0.88 -8.80 6.23
N ALA A 102 -1.31 -7.63 5.80
CA ALA A 102 -2.44 -7.55 4.89
C ALA A 102 -2.31 -6.35 3.95
N PHE A 103 -2.79 -6.52 2.73
CA PHE A 103 -3.11 -5.40 1.85
C PHE A 103 -4.56 -5.00 2.06
N ASN A 104 -4.82 -3.70 2.10
CA ASN A 104 -6.15 -3.09 2.22
C ASN A 104 -6.98 -3.67 3.39
N GLY A 105 -6.33 -3.84 4.55
CA GLY A 105 -6.98 -4.08 5.84
C GLY A 105 -7.45 -5.51 6.12
N ARG A 106 -7.20 -6.48 5.22
CA ARG A 106 -7.50 -7.91 5.48
C ARG A 106 -6.67 -8.84 4.62
N THR A 107 -6.43 -10.04 5.08
CA THR A 107 -5.88 -11.11 4.25
C THR A 107 -6.80 -11.38 3.05
N ASN A 108 -6.22 -11.62 1.87
CA ASN A 108 -6.95 -11.87 0.63
C ASN A 108 -7.95 -10.75 0.23
N ALA A 109 -7.69 -9.48 0.62
CA ALA A 109 -8.54 -8.36 0.21
C ALA A 109 -8.59 -8.18 -1.30
N LEU A 110 -7.45 -8.39 -1.96
CA LEU A 110 -7.24 -8.16 -3.40
C LEU A 110 -6.86 -9.46 -4.13
N THR A 111 -7.54 -10.59 -3.84
CA THR A 111 -7.28 -11.89 -4.50
C THR A 111 -8.57 -12.53 -5.00
N GLY A 112 -8.47 -13.46 -5.95
CA GLY A 112 -9.59 -14.20 -6.54
C GLY A 112 -10.61 -13.26 -7.18
N THR A 113 -11.86 -13.30 -6.75
CA THR A 113 -12.93 -12.42 -7.31
C THR A 113 -12.74 -10.95 -7.01
N ARG A 114 -11.84 -10.61 -6.08
CA ARG A 114 -11.48 -9.23 -5.71
C ARG A 114 -10.10 -8.80 -6.22
N ALA A 115 -9.46 -9.63 -7.02
CA ALA A 115 -8.21 -9.28 -7.71
C ALA A 115 -8.38 -7.98 -8.51
N VAL A 116 -7.35 -7.16 -8.53
CA VAL A 116 -7.33 -5.99 -9.43
C VAL A 116 -7.16 -6.46 -10.87
N LYS A 117 -7.71 -5.73 -11.83
CA LYS A 117 -7.80 -6.20 -13.21
C LYS A 117 -7.29 -5.16 -14.21
N ALA A 118 -6.55 -5.65 -15.19
CA ALA A 118 -6.09 -4.87 -16.34
C ALA A 118 -6.21 -5.70 -17.63
N LYS A 119 -5.89 -5.09 -18.75
CA LYS A 119 -5.79 -5.75 -20.06
C LYS A 119 -4.39 -5.56 -20.62
N VAL A 120 -3.97 -6.49 -21.46
CA VAL A 120 -2.72 -6.34 -22.24
C VAL A 120 -2.73 -5.01 -22.98
N GLY A 121 -1.65 -4.24 -22.83
CA GLY A 121 -1.49 -2.88 -23.35
C GLY A 121 -2.00 -1.77 -22.40
N ASP A 122 -2.64 -2.11 -21.28
CA ASP A 122 -3.01 -1.09 -20.28
C ASP A 122 -1.75 -0.57 -19.56
N ARG A 123 -1.65 0.75 -19.43
CA ARG A 123 -0.74 1.38 -18.50
C ARG A 123 -1.37 1.46 -17.12
N VAL A 124 -0.72 0.84 -16.18
CA VAL A 124 -1.18 0.70 -14.79
C VAL A 124 -0.40 1.64 -13.88
N ARG A 125 -1.11 2.35 -13.01
CA ARG A 125 -0.54 3.11 -11.88
C ARG A 125 -0.99 2.51 -10.57
N MET A 126 -0.04 2.32 -9.64
CA MET A 126 -0.38 1.91 -8.28
C MET A 126 0.18 2.89 -7.27
N TYR A 127 -0.65 3.30 -6.32
CA TYR A 127 -0.27 4.05 -5.14
C TYR A 127 -0.14 3.06 -3.99
N ILE A 128 1.08 2.86 -3.49
CA ILE A 128 1.38 1.84 -2.50
C ILE A 128 1.94 2.51 -1.24
N GLY A 129 1.37 2.19 -0.09
CA GLY A 129 1.83 2.71 1.19
C GLY A 129 2.00 1.64 2.26
N VAL A 130 2.80 1.96 3.26
CA VAL A 130 2.94 1.20 4.50
C VAL A 130 2.37 2.03 5.62
N GLY A 131 1.20 1.64 6.12
CA GLY A 131 0.45 2.39 7.11
C GLY A 131 0.86 2.13 8.54
N SER A 132 1.62 1.08 8.79
CA SER A 132 1.94 0.63 10.13
C SER A 132 3.46 0.61 10.40
N HIS A 133 3.97 -0.34 11.18
CA HIS A 133 5.27 -0.24 11.85
C HIS A 133 6.41 -0.92 11.10
N ILE A 134 6.09 -1.86 10.19
CA ILE A 134 7.09 -2.71 9.54
C ILE A 134 7.20 -2.35 8.06
N PRO A 135 8.41 -2.04 7.54
CA PRO A 135 8.62 -1.74 6.12
C PRO A 135 8.17 -2.88 5.21
N SER A 136 7.82 -2.54 3.97
CA SER A 136 7.51 -3.50 2.91
C SER A 136 8.65 -3.58 1.89
N ASN A 137 8.96 -4.79 1.44
CA ASN A 137 9.79 -5.02 0.26
C ASN A 137 8.85 -5.32 -0.91
N PHE A 138 8.25 -4.28 -1.47
CA PHE A 138 7.22 -4.42 -2.49
C PHE A 138 7.78 -4.96 -3.81
N HIS A 139 7.10 -5.96 -4.36
CA HIS A 139 7.43 -6.60 -5.62
C HIS A 139 6.16 -7.07 -6.34
N ILE A 140 6.20 -7.05 -7.66
CA ILE A 140 5.18 -7.65 -8.53
C ILE A 140 5.82 -8.86 -9.21
N ILE A 141 5.43 -10.07 -8.80
CA ILE A 141 5.95 -11.30 -9.41
C ILE A 141 5.44 -11.40 -10.83
N GLY A 142 6.36 -11.37 -11.78
CA GLY A 142 6.09 -11.45 -13.22
C GLY A 142 6.15 -10.12 -13.94
N GLU A 143 6.41 -9.00 -13.24
CA GLU A 143 6.50 -7.68 -13.84
C GLU A 143 7.75 -6.92 -13.40
N VAL A 144 8.23 -6.04 -14.28
CA VAL A 144 9.28 -5.06 -14.00
C VAL A 144 8.65 -3.67 -14.02
N ILE A 145 8.77 -2.95 -12.93
CA ILE A 145 8.22 -1.61 -12.78
C ILE A 145 8.95 -0.63 -13.71
N ASP A 146 8.28 -0.07 -14.72
CA ASP A 146 8.88 0.88 -15.68
C ASP A 146 9.27 2.19 -15.01
N GLU A 147 8.43 2.71 -14.12
CA GLU A 147 8.63 3.98 -13.43
C GLU A 147 8.30 3.84 -11.94
N LEU A 148 9.32 4.03 -11.10
CA LEU A 148 9.18 4.07 -9.64
C LEU A 148 9.39 5.51 -9.14
N TYR A 149 8.38 6.06 -8.49
CA TYR A 149 8.44 7.31 -7.75
C TYR A 149 8.72 6.98 -6.27
N ILE A 150 10.01 6.95 -5.95
CA ILE A 150 10.51 6.58 -4.61
C ILE A 150 10.06 7.60 -3.56
N ASP A 151 9.76 7.13 -2.35
CA ASP A 151 9.26 7.94 -1.22
C ASP A 151 8.01 8.76 -1.56
N GLY A 152 7.27 8.35 -2.60
CA GLY A 152 6.08 9.06 -3.08
C GLY A 152 6.35 10.44 -3.68
N SER A 153 7.60 10.77 -4.02
CA SER A 153 7.97 12.08 -4.56
C SER A 153 7.52 12.22 -6.02
N LEU A 154 6.56 13.10 -6.29
CA LEU A 154 6.11 13.41 -7.64
C LEU A 154 6.84 14.62 -8.26
N SER A 155 7.72 15.26 -7.49
CA SER A 155 8.56 16.37 -7.95
C SER A 155 9.93 15.92 -8.46
N SER A 156 10.29 14.64 -8.27
CA SER A 156 11.54 14.05 -8.73
C SER A 156 11.29 13.15 -9.93
N PRO A 157 12.26 13.02 -10.86
CA PRO A 157 12.17 12.01 -11.91
C PRO A 157 12.05 10.59 -11.33
N PRO A 158 11.26 9.70 -11.95
CA PRO A 158 11.17 8.31 -11.51
C PRO A 158 12.47 7.54 -11.79
N ILE A 159 12.71 6.51 -10.99
CA ILE A 159 13.70 5.48 -11.27
C ILE A 159 13.08 4.48 -12.26
N LYS A 160 13.88 4.00 -13.21
CA LYS A 160 13.41 3.09 -14.27
C LYS A 160 13.79 1.64 -13.98
N ASP A 161 13.00 0.72 -14.53
CA ASP A 161 13.29 -0.71 -14.65
C ASP A 161 13.60 -1.37 -13.28
N VAL A 162 12.68 -1.19 -12.32
CA VAL A 162 12.85 -1.65 -10.94
C VAL A 162 12.07 -2.94 -10.68
N GLN A 163 12.75 -3.93 -10.13
CA GLN A 163 12.12 -5.22 -9.78
C GLN A 163 11.47 -5.18 -8.39
N THR A 164 12.20 -4.75 -7.37
CA THR A 164 11.75 -4.75 -5.97
C THR A 164 12.17 -3.45 -5.31
N THR A 165 11.30 -2.87 -4.49
CA THR A 165 11.58 -1.62 -3.81
C THR A 165 11.22 -1.67 -2.34
N LEU A 166 12.01 -0.97 -1.52
CA LEU A 166 11.72 -0.80 -0.10
C LEU A 166 10.75 0.37 0.09
N ILE A 167 9.67 0.13 0.84
CA ILE A 167 8.78 1.17 1.33
C ILE A 167 8.98 1.25 2.85
N PRO A 168 9.50 2.36 3.39
CA PRO A 168 9.70 2.48 4.83
C PRO A 168 8.36 2.52 5.58
N ALA A 169 8.38 2.22 6.87
CA ALA A 169 7.22 2.39 7.75
C ALA A 169 6.74 3.85 7.70
N GLY A 170 5.44 4.05 7.48
CA GLY A 170 4.85 5.38 7.30
C GLY A 170 5.17 6.04 5.95
N GLY A 171 5.81 5.31 5.04
CA GLY A 171 6.16 5.77 3.70
C GLY A 171 5.20 5.30 2.62
N ALA A 172 5.38 5.85 1.42
CA ALA A 172 4.62 5.46 0.24
C ALA A 172 5.48 5.55 -1.02
N ILE A 173 5.04 4.87 -2.07
CA ILE A 173 5.57 4.98 -3.43
C ILE A 173 4.42 5.11 -4.42
N MET A 174 4.76 5.55 -5.62
CA MET A 174 3.90 5.35 -6.79
C MET A 174 4.70 4.58 -7.84
N VAL A 175 4.05 3.65 -8.51
CA VAL A 175 4.65 2.89 -9.62
C VAL A 175 3.78 2.97 -10.84
N GLU A 176 4.41 2.98 -12.02
CA GLU A 176 3.75 2.85 -13.31
C GLU A 176 4.45 1.77 -14.13
N PHE A 177 3.66 0.99 -14.87
CA PHE A 177 4.13 -0.04 -15.79
C PHE A 177 3.07 -0.36 -16.84
N GLU A 178 3.48 -0.87 -17.99
CA GLU A 178 2.61 -1.38 -19.02
C GLU A 178 2.58 -2.91 -18.94
N VAL A 179 1.40 -3.53 -19.06
CA VAL A 179 1.26 -4.99 -18.98
C VAL A 179 1.23 -5.60 -20.37
N ASP A 180 2.25 -6.39 -20.70
CA ASP A 180 2.50 -6.93 -22.06
C ASP A 180 1.99 -8.36 -22.27
N VAL A 181 1.75 -9.11 -21.20
CA VAL A 181 1.41 -10.53 -21.26
C VAL A 181 0.17 -10.81 -20.41
N PRO A 182 -0.82 -11.58 -20.89
CA PRO A 182 -1.96 -11.97 -20.08
C PRO A 182 -1.55 -12.97 -19.00
N GLY A 183 -2.22 -12.92 -17.85
CA GLY A 183 -1.96 -13.84 -16.75
C GLY A 183 -2.25 -13.26 -15.38
N SER A 184 -1.83 -13.99 -14.36
CA SER A 184 -1.97 -13.59 -12.96
C SER A 184 -0.62 -13.19 -12.40
N TYR A 185 -0.51 -11.97 -11.95
CA TYR A 185 0.67 -11.36 -11.35
C TYR A 185 0.44 -11.20 -9.86
N LEU A 186 1.41 -11.56 -9.02
CA LEU A 186 1.25 -11.45 -7.57
C LEU A 186 2.00 -10.24 -7.03
N LEU A 187 1.26 -9.35 -6.37
CA LEU A 187 1.83 -8.27 -5.58
C LEU A 187 2.14 -8.83 -4.19
N VAL A 188 3.37 -8.67 -3.74
CA VAL A 188 3.84 -9.25 -2.47
C VAL A 188 4.74 -8.29 -1.69
N ASP A 189 4.76 -8.45 -0.36
CA ASP A 189 5.95 -8.13 0.41
C ASP A 189 6.95 -9.27 0.19
N HIS A 190 8.10 -8.99 -0.45
CA HIS A 190 9.08 -10.03 -0.81
C HIS A 190 9.85 -10.60 0.39
N SER A 191 9.56 -10.19 1.61
CA SER A 191 9.77 -11.02 2.80
C SER A 191 8.72 -12.13 2.78
N LEU A 192 8.93 -13.18 1.98
CA LEU A 192 7.88 -14.09 1.49
C LEU A 192 7.05 -14.79 2.58
N THR A 193 7.59 -14.98 3.78
CA THR A 193 6.80 -15.45 4.92
C THR A 193 5.68 -14.47 5.31
N ARG A 194 5.86 -13.17 5.07
CA ARG A 194 4.81 -12.17 5.28
C ARG A 194 3.71 -12.27 4.23
N ALA A 195 4.07 -12.58 2.98
CA ALA A 195 3.11 -12.78 1.90
C ALA A 195 2.38 -14.12 2.05
N ILE A 196 3.12 -15.22 2.04
CA ILE A 196 2.56 -16.57 1.93
C ILE A 196 1.89 -17.01 3.23
N ASP A 197 2.60 -16.87 4.37
CA ASP A 197 2.13 -17.40 5.64
C ASP A 197 1.27 -16.41 6.43
N LYS A 198 1.47 -15.09 6.22
CA LYS A 198 0.81 -14.05 7.00
C LYS A 198 -0.15 -13.15 6.22
N GLY A 199 -0.18 -13.24 4.87
CA GLY A 199 -1.25 -12.68 4.05
C GLY A 199 -0.99 -11.38 3.31
N ALA A 200 0.27 -10.86 3.25
CA ALA A 200 0.64 -9.68 2.43
C ALA A 200 0.77 -10.07 0.95
N VAL A 201 -0.32 -10.51 0.35
CA VAL A 201 -0.44 -10.90 -1.06
C VAL A 201 -1.69 -10.29 -1.70
N ALA A 202 -1.53 -9.80 -2.92
CA ALA A 202 -2.62 -9.37 -3.80
C ALA A 202 -2.38 -9.92 -5.20
N GLU A 203 -3.38 -9.84 -6.06
CA GLU A 203 -3.37 -10.39 -7.41
C GLU A 203 -3.80 -9.32 -8.41
N LEU A 204 -3.01 -9.15 -9.48
CA LEU A 204 -3.37 -8.42 -10.67
C LEU A 204 -3.64 -9.43 -11.79
N VAL A 205 -4.88 -9.49 -12.25
CA VAL A 205 -5.29 -10.34 -13.37
C VAL A 205 -5.29 -9.52 -14.64
N VAL A 206 -4.47 -9.93 -15.61
CA VAL A 206 -4.35 -9.29 -16.92
C VAL A 206 -5.03 -10.17 -17.97
N GLU A 207 -6.04 -9.61 -18.64
CA GLU A 207 -6.79 -10.28 -19.71
C GLU A 207 -6.34 -9.74 -21.07
N GLY A 208 -6.23 -10.62 -22.09
CA GLY A 208 -5.88 -10.19 -23.43
C GLY A 208 -5.25 -11.30 -24.26
N PRO A 209 -4.75 -10.95 -25.46
CA PRO A 209 -4.08 -11.91 -26.33
C PRO A 209 -2.71 -12.30 -25.76
N GLU A 210 -2.32 -13.54 -26.02
CA GLU A 210 -0.95 -14.02 -25.75
C GLU A 210 0.09 -13.18 -26.50
N ASN A 211 1.25 -12.99 -25.88
CA ASN A 211 2.40 -12.29 -26.47
C ASN A 211 3.64 -13.22 -26.51
N PRO A 212 3.70 -14.16 -27.47
CA PRO A 212 4.79 -15.14 -27.56
C PRO A 212 6.18 -14.52 -27.83
N ALA A 213 6.24 -13.26 -28.24
CA ALA A 213 7.49 -12.54 -28.43
C ALA A 213 8.14 -12.16 -27.08
N VAL A 214 7.32 -11.96 -26.04
CA VAL A 214 7.75 -11.62 -24.69
C VAL A 214 7.83 -12.87 -23.82
N PHE A 215 6.77 -13.69 -23.80
CA PHE A 215 6.72 -14.89 -22.97
C PHE A 215 6.00 -16.02 -23.68
N ARG A 216 6.60 -17.23 -23.69
CA ARG A 216 5.98 -18.47 -24.19
C ARG A 216 6.55 -19.71 -23.51
N GLY A 217 5.71 -20.73 -23.32
CA GLY A 217 6.16 -22.08 -23.03
C GLY A 217 6.89 -22.69 -24.24
N LEU A 218 7.85 -23.59 -24.00
CA LEU A 218 8.58 -24.36 -25.03
C LEU A 218 8.04 -25.79 -25.07
#